data_98f460224a6792eee543e46d3537ddc7
#
_entry.id   98f460224a6792eee543e46d3537ddc7
#
_cell.length_a   1.000
_cell.length_b   1.000
_cell.length_c   1.000
_cell.angle_alpha   90.00
_cell.angle_beta   90.00
_cell.angle_gamma   90.00
#
_symmetry.space_group_name_H-M   'P 1'
#
loop_
_entity.id
_entity.type
_entity.pdbx_description
1 polymer ?
#
loop_
_entity_poly.entity_id
_entity_poly.type
_entity_poly.pdbx_seq_one_letter_code
_entity_poly.pdbx_strand_id
1 'polypeptide(L)'
;MTADHNKNATDNLLLLSSTLQGLTSEGINARSERLDEMSALEIAQLMNSEDQTVAHAVEKVLPAVAKAIDAAHDGLAKGGRIIYVGAGTSGRLGVLDASEIPPTFSASTSLFHAIIAGGQAAIFEAQEGIEDDRAQGVVDLDAANVTEIDVVIGLAVSGRTPYVLAALEEAQKRNAITIGISCNPGSELEQQADIAITPEVGPEVLSGSTRLKSGTAQKMVLNMISTGAMVRLGKCYQNRMVDLNITNEKLRARALNLVRELTEADKEAALHALVEANWNVKVAIVICKTGLDAAAAFDLIQSAGGHLRQALNEAK
;
A
#
# COMPACT_ATOMS: atom_id res chain seq x y z
N MET A 1 17.87 14.79 42.78
CA MET A 1 17.66 14.58 41.33
C MET A 1 16.96 13.23 40.97
N THR A 2 17.10 12.18 41.78
CA THR A 2 16.52 10.85 41.47
C THR A 2 14.99 10.70 41.73
N ALA A 3 14.44 11.44 42.72
CA ALA A 3 13.03 11.34 43.08
C ALA A 3 12.07 12.03 42.10
N ASP A 4 12.46 13.15 41.50
CA ASP A 4 11.66 13.88 40.52
C ASP A 4 11.64 13.17 39.14
N HIS A 5 12.73 12.51 38.76
CA HIS A 5 12.76 11.69 37.53
C HIS A 5 11.83 10.48 37.62
N ASN A 6 11.76 9.82 38.79
CA ASN A 6 10.87 8.68 39.00
C ASN A 6 9.39 9.11 39.04
N LYS A 7 9.09 10.28 39.57
CA LYS A 7 7.71 10.78 39.60
C LYS A 7 7.20 11.13 38.21
N ASN A 8 7.99 11.83 37.41
CA ASN A 8 7.66 12.15 36.02
C ASN A 8 7.48 10.89 35.14
N ALA A 9 8.32 9.87 35.33
CA ALA A 9 8.18 8.60 34.62
C ALA A 9 6.89 7.85 35.00
N THR A 10 6.54 7.87 36.29
CA THR A 10 5.29 7.25 36.78
C THR A 10 4.05 7.98 36.27
N ASP A 11 4.04 9.32 36.31
CA ASP A 11 2.93 10.13 35.82
C ASP A 11 2.74 9.95 34.31
N ASN A 12 3.82 9.88 33.52
CA ASN A 12 3.77 9.58 32.09
C ASN A 12 3.20 8.18 31.82
N LEU A 13 3.58 7.18 32.61
CA LEU A 13 3.07 5.81 32.45
C LEU A 13 1.57 5.72 32.77
N LEU A 14 1.12 6.42 33.80
CA LEU A 14 -0.32 6.49 34.15
C LEU A 14 -1.13 7.20 33.06
N LEU A 15 -0.61 8.28 32.49
CA LEU A 15 -1.22 8.98 31.38
C LEU A 15 -1.29 8.08 30.13
N LEU A 16 -0.20 7.39 29.79
CA LEU A 16 -0.15 6.45 28.70
C LEU A 16 -1.16 5.31 28.88
N SER A 17 -1.21 4.72 30.09
CA SER A 17 -2.18 3.67 30.44
C SER A 17 -3.63 4.13 30.22
N SER A 18 -3.97 5.33 30.71
CA SER A 18 -5.33 5.87 30.52
C SER A 18 -5.66 6.14 29.06
N THR A 19 -4.69 6.57 28.29
CA THR A 19 -4.86 6.84 26.85
C THR A 19 -5.01 5.55 26.04
N LEU A 20 -4.24 4.51 26.36
CA LEU A 20 -4.38 3.19 25.72
C LEU A 20 -5.76 2.57 25.98
N GLN A 21 -6.31 2.72 27.19
CA GLN A 21 -7.65 2.24 27.50
C GLN A 21 -8.76 2.89 26.67
N GLY A 22 -8.51 4.05 26.09
CA GLY A 22 -9.45 4.74 25.18
C GLY A 22 -9.39 4.27 23.72
N LEU A 23 -8.39 3.46 23.34
CA LEU A 23 -8.23 2.98 21.97
C LEU A 23 -9.14 1.76 21.72
N THR A 24 -9.87 1.77 20.61
CA THR A 24 -10.73 0.65 20.21
C THR A 24 -9.92 -0.62 19.95
N SER A 25 -8.68 -0.49 19.43
CA SER A 25 -7.77 -1.60 19.19
C SER A 25 -7.23 -2.27 20.47
N GLU A 26 -7.26 -1.58 21.63
CA GLU A 26 -6.81 -2.08 22.93
C GLU A 26 -7.98 -2.63 23.76
N GLY A 27 -9.19 -2.53 23.24
CA GLY A 27 -10.39 -3.06 23.91
C GLY A 27 -10.36 -4.58 24.04
N ILE A 28 -11.23 -5.09 24.93
CA ILE A 28 -11.46 -6.53 25.07
C ILE A 28 -12.61 -6.93 24.13
N ASN A 29 -12.39 -7.95 23.32
CA ASN A 29 -13.44 -8.52 22.50
C ASN A 29 -14.26 -9.49 23.36
N ALA A 30 -15.51 -9.13 23.68
CA ALA A 30 -16.39 -9.94 24.51
C ALA A 30 -16.66 -11.36 23.94
N ARG A 31 -16.51 -11.55 22.62
CA ARG A 31 -16.67 -12.87 21.99
C ARG A 31 -15.50 -13.81 22.23
N SER A 32 -14.33 -13.28 22.61
CA SER A 32 -13.10 -14.05 22.82
C SER A 32 -12.67 -14.16 24.30
N GLU A 33 -13.54 -13.80 25.27
CA GLU A 33 -13.20 -13.86 26.71
C GLU A 33 -12.73 -15.25 27.18
N ARG A 34 -13.18 -16.31 26.49
CA ARG A 34 -12.81 -17.69 26.81
C ARG A 34 -11.95 -18.32 25.71
N LEU A 35 -11.13 -17.52 25.03
CA LEU A 35 -10.30 -17.97 23.91
C LEU A 35 -9.37 -19.13 24.28
N ASP A 36 -8.84 -19.12 25.50
CA ASP A 36 -7.94 -20.13 26.05
C ASP A 36 -8.62 -21.50 26.33
N GLU A 37 -9.95 -21.54 26.38
CA GLU A 37 -10.73 -22.75 26.58
C GLU A 37 -11.26 -23.35 25.27
N MET A 38 -11.10 -22.64 24.14
CA MET A 38 -11.66 -23.02 22.85
C MET A 38 -10.84 -24.10 22.15
N SER A 39 -11.52 -25.01 21.47
CA SER A 39 -10.89 -25.93 20.52
C SER A 39 -10.34 -25.18 19.30
N ALA A 40 -9.42 -25.80 18.56
CA ALA A 40 -8.84 -25.23 17.36
C ALA A 40 -9.91 -24.82 16.32
N LEU A 41 -10.98 -25.59 16.19
CA LEU A 41 -12.10 -25.25 15.28
C LEU A 41 -12.86 -24.00 15.76
N GLU A 42 -13.17 -23.91 17.05
CA GLU A 42 -13.87 -22.76 17.62
C GLU A 42 -13.02 -21.48 17.49
N ILE A 43 -11.71 -21.55 17.74
CA ILE A 43 -10.78 -20.44 17.52
C ILE A 43 -10.81 -19.99 16.05
N ALA A 44 -10.70 -20.93 15.11
CA ALA A 44 -10.71 -20.62 13.68
C ALA A 44 -12.06 -20.00 13.24
N GLN A 45 -13.17 -20.54 13.74
CA GLN A 45 -14.52 -20.00 13.45
C GLN A 45 -14.70 -18.60 14.01
N LEU A 46 -14.25 -18.36 15.26
CA LEU A 46 -14.30 -17.04 15.88
C LEU A 46 -13.46 -16.04 15.07
N MET A 47 -12.21 -16.35 14.80
CA MET A 47 -11.34 -15.47 14.00
C MET A 47 -11.95 -15.17 12.63
N ASN A 48 -12.40 -16.18 11.91
CA ASN A 48 -13.03 -15.98 10.61
C ASN A 48 -14.27 -15.08 10.69
N SER A 49 -15.11 -15.24 11.72
CA SER A 49 -16.30 -14.40 11.90
C SER A 49 -15.96 -12.95 12.23
N GLU A 50 -14.87 -12.71 12.95
CA GLU A 50 -14.34 -11.37 13.23
C GLU A 50 -13.74 -10.75 11.96
N ASP A 51 -12.96 -11.52 11.20
CA ASP A 51 -12.31 -11.04 9.96
C ASP A 51 -13.35 -10.64 8.90
N GLN A 52 -14.53 -11.25 8.86
CA GLN A 52 -15.62 -10.83 7.96
C GLN A 52 -16.07 -9.39 8.21
N THR A 53 -15.88 -8.85 9.40
CA THR A 53 -16.25 -7.46 9.71
C THR A 53 -15.27 -6.43 9.14
N VAL A 54 -14.05 -6.84 8.82
CA VAL A 54 -12.97 -5.94 8.36
C VAL A 54 -13.33 -5.25 7.04
N ALA A 55 -13.88 -6.00 6.07
CA ALA A 55 -14.28 -5.42 4.79
C ALA A 55 -15.35 -4.33 4.96
N HIS A 56 -16.30 -4.51 5.88
CA HIS A 56 -17.31 -3.49 6.19
C HIS A 56 -16.73 -2.27 6.91
N ALA A 57 -15.68 -2.44 7.74
CA ALA A 57 -14.97 -1.31 8.32
C ALA A 57 -14.23 -0.50 7.25
N VAL A 58 -13.58 -1.18 6.31
CA VAL A 58 -12.89 -0.54 5.17
C VAL A 58 -13.88 0.15 4.22
N GLU A 59 -15.06 -0.42 3.99
CA GLU A 59 -16.12 0.18 3.17
C GLU A 59 -16.47 1.61 3.61
N LYS A 60 -16.52 1.85 4.92
CA LYS A 60 -16.88 3.17 5.48
C LYS A 60 -15.85 4.27 5.16
N VAL A 61 -14.61 3.89 4.87
CA VAL A 61 -13.51 4.83 4.59
C VAL A 61 -13.14 4.91 3.11
N LEU A 62 -13.88 4.26 2.21
CA LEU A 62 -13.63 4.30 0.76
C LEU A 62 -13.53 5.70 0.16
N PRO A 63 -14.30 6.73 0.60
CA PRO A 63 -14.10 8.08 0.10
C PRO A 63 -12.71 8.65 0.41
N ALA A 64 -12.13 8.34 1.55
CA ALA A 64 -10.75 8.73 1.90
C ALA A 64 -9.72 7.91 1.12
N VAL A 65 -9.97 6.62 0.93
CA VAL A 65 -9.15 5.74 0.08
C VAL A 65 -9.12 6.27 -1.37
N ALA A 66 -10.25 6.71 -1.91
CA ALA A 66 -10.30 7.29 -3.25
C ALA A 66 -9.44 8.55 -3.37
N LYS A 67 -9.49 9.45 -2.39
CA LYS A 67 -8.59 10.63 -2.33
C LYS A 67 -7.11 10.22 -2.28
N ALA A 68 -6.79 9.18 -1.52
CA ALA A 68 -5.42 8.65 -1.44
C ALA A 68 -4.96 8.05 -2.78
N ILE A 69 -5.84 7.36 -3.50
CA ILE A 69 -5.57 6.86 -4.87
C ILE A 69 -5.29 8.03 -5.81
N ASP A 70 -6.09 9.11 -5.74
CA ASP A 70 -5.90 10.30 -6.57
C ASP A 70 -4.56 10.97 -6.27
N ALA A 71 -4.24 11.19 -4.99
CA ALA A 71 -2.97 11.77 -4.56
C ALA A 71 -1.76 10.92 -4.99
N ALA A 72 -1.85 9.60 -4.80
CA ALA A 72 -0.81 8.66 -5.22
C ALA A 72 -0.61 8.69 -6.74
N HIS A 73 -1.70 8.67 -7.53
CA HIS A 73 -1.64 8.81 -8.98
C HIS A 73 -0.96 10.12 -9.39
N ASP A 74 -1.38 11.25 -8.81
CA ASP A 74 -0.88 12.58 -9.19
C ASP A 74 0.60 12.76 -8.85
N GLY A 75 1.04 12.21 -7.70
CA GLY A 75 2.46 12.15 -7.34
C GLY A 75 3.27 11.34 -8.35
N LEU A 76 2.85 10.12 -8.63
CA LEU A 76 3.50 9.23 -9.59
C LEU A 76 3.52 9.80 -11.02
N ALA A 77 2.44 10.44 -11.46
CA ALA A 77 2.35 11.08 -12.78
C ALA A 77 3.34 12.25 -12.95
N LYS A 78 3.70 12.92 -11.85
CA LYS A 78 4.73 13.97 -11.81
C LYS A 78 6.16 13.42 -11.71
N GLY A 79 6.34 12.11 -11.65
CA GLY A 79 7.64 11.46 -11.48
C GLY A 79 8.07 11.28 -10.02
N GLY A 80 7.17 11.52 -9.07
CA GLY A 80 7.35 11.24 -7.65
C GLY A 80 7.21 9.74 -7.31
N ARG A 81 7.28 9.43 -6.01
CA ARG A 81 7.25 8.08 -5.46
C ARG A 81 6.18 7.96 -4.38
N ILE A 82 5.79 6.72 -4.10
CA ILE A 82 5.00 6.38 -2.91
C ILE A 82 5.95 5.83 -1.85
N ILE A 83 5.93 6.41 -0.65
CA ILE A 83 6.84 6.03 0.42
C ILE A 83 6.00 5.59 1.63
N TYR A 84 6.04 4.29 1.94
CA TYR A 84 5.43 3.74 3.13
C TYR A 84 6.34 3.90 4.33
N VAL A 85 5.80 4.32 5.46
CA VAL A 85 6.52 4.45 6.73
C VAL A 85 5.74 3.73 7.81
N GLY A 86 6.35 2.79 8.51
CA GLY A 86 5.68 2.02 9.57
C GLY A 86 6.63 1.31 10.50
N ALA A 87 6.10 0.78 11.60
CA ALA A 87 6.81 -0.07 12.54
C ALA A 87 6.14 -1.45 12.63
N GLY A 88 6.88 -2.47 13.02
CA GLY A 88 6.37 -3.81 13.26
C GLY A 88 5.58 -4.39 12.08
N THR A 89 4.36 -4.89 12.35
CA THR A 89 3.47 -5.45 11.31
C THR A 89 3.09 -4.42 10.26
N SER A 90 2.79 -3.18 10.66
CA SER A 90 2.42 -2.09 9.74
C SER A 90 3.55 -1.79 8.74
N GLY A 91 4.79 -1.70 9.21
CA GLY A 91 5.96 -1.52 8.36
C GLY A 91 6.17 -2.71 7.39
N ARG A 92 5.98 -3.96 7.88
CA ARG A 92 6.08 -5.16 7.03
C ARG A 92 5.01 -5.21 5.94
N LEU A 93 3.80 -4.71 6.20
CA LEU A 93 2.75 -4.60 5.19
C LEU A 93 3.12 -3.58 4.11
N GLY A 94 3.75 -2.46 4.48
CA GLY A 94 4.31 -1.50 3.52
C GLY A 94 5.40 -2.13 2.65
N VAL A 95 6.32 -2.90 3.25
CA VAL A 95 7.36 -3.65 2.51
C VAL A 95 6.73 -4.67 1.56
N LEU A 96 5.73 -5.42 2.01
CA LEU A 96 5.03 -6.41 1.20
C LEU A 96 4.40 -5.74 -0.03
N ASP A 97 3.59 -4.69 0.16
CA ASP A 97 2.91 -4.02 -0.94
C ASP A 97 3.90 -3.41 -1.94
N ALA A 98 4.94 -2.71 -1.46
CA ALA A 98 5.97 -2.13 -2.31
C ALA A 98 6.71 -3.19 -3.16
N SER A 99 6.98 -4.36 -2.60
CA SER A 99 7.71 -5.44 -3.27
C SER A 99 6.92 -6.10 -4.40
N GLU A 100 5.59 -6.04 -4.37
CA GLU A 100 4.70 -6.66 -5.36
C GLU A 100 4.42 -5.74 -6.57
N ILE A 101 4.75 -4.45 -6.51
CA ILE A 101 4.51 -3.51 -7.61
C ILE A 101 5.39 -3.79 -8.85
N PRO A 102 6.71 -4.01 -8.72
CA PRO A 102 7.55 -4.29 -9.87
C PRO A 102 7.12 -5.53 -10.67
N PRO A 103 6.86 -6.70 -10.05
CA PRO A 103 6.46 -7.89 -10.81
C PRO A 103 5.05 -7.77 -11.41
N THR A 104 4.15 -7.00 -10.76
CA THR A 104 2.76 -6.87 -11.21
C THR A 104 2.60 -5.90 -12.37
N PHE A 105 3.32 -4.77 -12.34
CA PHE A 105 3.11 -3.65 -13.25
C PHE A 105 4.34 -3.30 -14.11
N SER A 106 5.40 -4.11 -14.09
CA SER A 106 6.69 -3.81 -14.72
C SER A 106 7.22 -2.41 -14.35
N ALA A 107 7.03 -2.04 -13.10
CA ALA A 107 7.43 -0.75 -12.59
C ALA A 107 8.87 -0.79 -12.05
N SER A 108 9.52 0.38 -11.98
CA SER A 108 10.79 0.50 -11.28
C SER A 108 10.62 0.17 -9.79
N THR A 109 11.60 -0.50 -9.21
CA THR A 109 11.67 -0.76 -7.76
C THR A 109 11.76 0.53 -6.92
N SER A 110 12.11 1.66 -7.56
CA SER A 110 12.15 2.97 -6.91
C SER A 110 10.78 3.64 -6.78
N LEU A 111 9.76 3.17 -7.50
CA LEU A 111 8.46 3.84 -7.59
C LEU A 111 7.67 3.74 -6.26
N PHE A 112 7.77 2.59 -5.62
CA PHE A 112 7.23 2.34 -4.29
C PHE A 112 8.38 1.96 -3.36
N HIS A 113 8.51 2.69 -2.27
CA HIS A 113 9.57 2.49 -1.29
C HIS A 113 8.95 2.25 0.09
N ALA A 114 9.55 1.39 0.90
CA ALA A 114 9.07 1.15 2.25
C ALA A 114 10.19 1.39 3.26
N ILE A 115 9.87 2.21 4.26
CA ILE A 115 10.71 2.53 5.41
C ILE A 115 10.08 1.84 6.62
N ILE A 116 10.82 0.93 7.23
CA ILE A 116 10.38 0.23 8.43
C ILE A 116 11.32 0.57 9.59
N ALA A 117 10.76 0.94 10.74
CA ALA A 117 11.53 1.18 11.95
C ALA A 117 12.42 -0.04 12.26
N GLY A 118 13.73 0.19 12.46
CA GLY A 118 14.74 -0.85 12.63
C GLY A 118 15.31 -1.42 11.32
N GLY A 119 14.89 -0.88 10.17
CA GLY A 119 15.44 -1.21 8.86
C GLY A 119 15.24 -2.66 8.43
N GLN A 120 16.15 -3.17 7.62
CA GLN A 120 16.01 -4.49 7.00
C GLN A 120 15.89 -5.64 8.02
N ALA A 121 16.56 -5.56 9.16
CA ALA A 121 16.46 -6.59 10.21
C ALA A 121 15.03 -6.72 10.75
N ALA A 122 14.31 -5.60 10.89
CA ALA A 122 12.94 -5.57 11.41
C ALA A 122 11.91 -6.24 10.48
N ILE A 123 12.26 -6.52 9.23
CA ILE A 123 11.40 -7.29 8.31
C ILE A 123 11.23 -8.73 8.82
N PHE A 124 12.30 -9.34 9.31
CA PHE A 124 12.36 -10.75 9.70
C PHE A 124 12.21 -10.96 11.21
N GLU A 125 12.75 -10.05 12.01
CA GLU A 125 12.76 -10.16 13.46
C GLU A 125 12.10 -8.96 14.12
N ALA A 126 11.31 -9.18 15.16
CA ALA A 126 10.73 -8.09 15.94
C ALA A 126 11.85 -7.32 16.66
N GLN A 127 11.85 -5.99 16.46
CA GLN A 127 12.76 -5.08 17.14
C GLN A 127 11.95 -4.28 18.15
N GLU A 128 12.24 -4.43 19.43
CA GLU A 128 11.50 -3.79 20.51
C GLU A 128 11.97 -2.35 20.72
N GLY A 129 11.05 -1.42 21.03
CA GLY A 129 11.32 -0.04 21.42
C GLY A 129 11.74 0.92 20.31
N ILE A 130 11.97 0.44 19.08
CA ILE A 130 12.36 1.28 17.95
C ILE A 130 11.22 2.16 17.41
N GLU A 131 10.01 1.77 17.67
CA GLU A 131 8.80 2.50 17.27
C GLU A 131 8.61 3.81 18.04
N ASP A 132 9.28 3.95 19.20
CA ASP A 132 9.25 5.15 20.02
C ASP A 132 10.29 6.20 19.61
N ASP A 133 11.24 5.84 18.75
CA ASP A 133 12.33 6.73 18.33
C ASP A 133 11.89 7.72 17.24
N ARG A 134 11.44 8.89 17.68
CA ARG A 134 11.08 10.00 16.77
C ARG A 134 12.26 10.50 15.93
N ALA A 135 13.45 10.54 16.52
CA ALA A 135 14.64 11.05 15.82
C ALA A 135 15.03 10.13 14.67
N GLN A 136 14.96 8.81 14.90
CA GLN A 136 15.23 7.83 13.86
C GLN A 136 14.20 7.91 12.72
N GLY A 137 12.93 8.17 13.02
CA GLY A 137 11.90 8.37 11.99
C GLY A 137 12.24 9.53 11.03
N VAL A 138 12.78 10.63 11.56
CA VAL A 138 13.27 11.76 10.74
C VAL A 138 14.49 11.33 9.91
N VAL A 139 15.48 10.68 10.53
CA VAL A 139 16.71 10.25 9.85
C VAL A 139 16.42 9.29 8.69
N ASP A 140 15.52 8.34 8.90
CA ASP A 140 15.18 7.35 7.87
C ASP A 140 14.42 8.00 6.70
N LEU A 141 13.57 8.98 6.97
CA LEU A 141 12.90 9.76 5.93
C LEU A 141 13.88 10.66 5.18
N ASP A 142 14.82 11.29 5.88
CA ASP A 142 15.90 12.09 5.28
C ASP A 142 16.72 11.26 4.30
N ALA A 143 17.07 10.05 4.68
CA ALA A 143 17.84 9.13 3.84
C ALA A 143 17.07 8.75 2.54
N ALA A 144 15.74 8.78 2.56
CA ALA A 144 14.93 8.55 1.37
C ALA A 144 14.88 9.75 0.41
N ASN A 145 15.43 10.92 0.80
CA ASN A 145 15.43 12.15 0.00
C ASN A 145 14.03 12.49 -0.55
N VAL A 146 13.05 12.58 0.34
CA VAL A 146 11.67 12.91 0.01
C VAL A 146 11.57 14.32 -0.55
N THR A 147 10.75 14.51 -1.58
CA THR A 147 10.49 15.78 -2.27
C THR A 147 9.00 16.11 -2.28
N GLU A 148 8.64 17.31 -2.73
CA GLU A 148 7.25 17.80 -2.79
C GLU A 148 6.34 17.04 -3.78
N ILE A 149 6.92 16.25 -4.67
CA ILE A 149 6.14 15.42 -5.61
C ILE A 149 5.91 14.00 -5.11
N ASP A 150 6.59 13.60 -4.02
CA ASP A 150 6.40 12.29 -3.39
C ASP A 150 5.12 12.27 -2.53
N VAL A 151 4.59 11.08 -2.28
CA VAL A 151 3.48 10.85 -1.34
C VAL A 151 3.97 9.93 -0.24
N VAL A 152 3.86 10.37 1.01
CA VAL A 152 4.31 9.61 2.18
C VAL A 152 3.10 9.04 2.91
N ILE A 153 3.06 7.72 3.09
CA ILE A 153 1.96 7.00 3.73
C ILE A 153 2.44 6.42 5.06
N GLY A 154 1.99 7.02 6.15
CA GLY A 154 2.27 6.56 7.51
C GLY A 154 1.29 5.48 7.96
N LEU A 155 1.83 4.39 8.50
CA LEU A 155 1.10 3.20 8.92
C LEU A 155 1.28 2.97 10.41
N ALA A 156 0.23 3.21 11.20
CA ALA A 156 0.23 2.96 12.64
C ALA A 156 -1.18 2.59 13.11
N VAL A 157 -1.40 1.36 13.53
CA VAL A 157 -2.74 0.89 13.98
C VAL A 157 -3.28 1.77 15.11
N SER A 158 -2.47 2.05 16.14
CA SER A 158 -2.83 2.95 17.24
C SER A 158 -3.01 4.40 16.79
N GLY A 159 -2.39 4.77 15.64
CA GLY A 159 -2.30 6.16 15.17
C GLY A 159 -1.44 7.06 16.04
N ARG A 160 -0.52 6.48 16.85
CA ARG A 160 0.29 7.20 17.84
C ARG A 160 1.78 6.88 17.79
N THR A 161 2.21 5.99 16.92
CA THR A 161 3.60 5.53 16.83
C THR A 161 4.54 6.72 16.60
N PRO A 162 5.41 7.08 17.57
CA PRO A 162 6.21 8.30 17.53
C PRO A 162 7.13 8.37 16.30
N TYR A 163 7.73 7.25 15.91
CA TYR A 163 8.52 7.11 14.70
C TYR A 163 7.76 7.55 13.43
N VAL A 164 6.51 7.07 13.27
CA VAL A 164 5.68 7.36 12.10
C VAL A 164 5.22 8.82 12.10
N LEU A 165 4.80 9.34 13.27
CA LEU A 165 4.38 10.73 13.39
C LEU A 165 5.52 11.68 13.03
N ALA A 166 6.74 11.42 13.53
CA ALA A 166 7.89 12.26 13.23
C ALA A 166 8.28 12.22 11.75
N ALA A 167 8.20 11.05 11.11
CA ALA A 167 8.45 10.93 9.68
C ALA A 167 7.42 11.72 8.85
N LEU A 168 6.12 11.67 9.22
CA LEU A 168 5.10 12.47 8.52
C LEU A 168 5.29 13.97 8.74
N GLU A 169 5.63 14.41 9.96
CA GLU A 169 5.97 15.82 10.23
C GLU A 169 7.11 16.30 9.33
N GLU A 170 8.14 15.47 9.14
CA GLU A 170 9.26 15.82 8.28
C GLU A 170 8.88 15.83 6.79
N ALA A 171 8.01 14.90 6.35
CA ALA A 171 7.47 14.90 5.00
C ALA A 171 6.66 16.18 4.69
N GLN A 172 5.85 16.62 5.64
CA GLN A 172 5.07 17.87 5.51
C GLN A 172 5.96 19.12 5.40
N LYS A 173 7.07 19.18 6.15
CA LYS A 173 8.06 20.28 6.02
C LYS A 173 8.66 20.36 4.62
N ARG A 174 8.68 19.24 3.90
CA ARG A 174 9.14 19.14 2.50
C ARG A 174 8.02 19.34 1.47
N ASN A 175 6.82 19.69 1.93
CA ASN A 175 5.61 19.84 1.13
C ASN A 175 5.18 18.54 0.40
N ALA A 176 5.63 17.38 0.83
CA ALA A 176 5.12 16.10 0.35
C ALA A 176 3.70 15.87 0.90
N ILE A 177 2.83 15.29 0.09
CA ILE A 177 1.49 14.91 0.54
C ILE A 177 1.60 13.75 1.53
N THR A 178 0.90 13.86 2.66
CA THR A 178 0.90 12.83 3.70
C THR A 178 -0.44 12.11 3.80
N ILE A 179 -0.38 10.78 3.93
CA ILE A 179 -1.53 9.91 4.14
C ILE A 179 -1.31 9.14 5.44
N GLY A 180 -2.27 9.19 6.35
CA GLY A 180 -2.23 8.45 7.62
C GLY A 180 -3.21 7.27 7.61
N ILE A 181 -2.74 6.06 7.88
CA ILE A 181 -3.59 4.86 8.01
C ILE A 181 -3.52 4.33 9.42
N SER A 182 -4.63 4.49 10.17
CA SER A 182 -4.78 3.98 11.54
C SER A 182 -6.04 3.12 11.66
N CYS A 183 -6.30 2.53 12.83
CA CYS A 183 -7.57 1.85 13.12
C CYS A 183 -8.29 2.46 14.35
N ASN A 184 -7.82 3.60 14.82
CA ASN A 184 -8.36 4.29 15.98
C ASN A 184 -8.79 5.71 15.58
N PRO A 185 -10.12 5.99 15.53
CA PRO A 185 -10.63 7.32 15.26
C PRO A 185 -10.14 8.35 16.28
N GLY A 186 -9.91 9.58 15.83
CA GLY A 186 -9.41 10.68 16.67
C GLY A 186 -7.93 10.59 17.04
N SER A 187 -7.17 9.67 16.43
CA SER A 187 -5.73 9.51 16.69
C SER A 187 -4.90 10.70 16.22
N GLU A 188 -3.68 10.83 16.77
CA GLU A 188 -2.72 11.87 16.36
C GLU A 188 -2.41 11.78 14.86
N LEU A 189 -2.23 10.56 14.34
CA LEU A 189 -1.98 10.33 12.92
C LEU A 189 -3.13 10.80 12.02
N GLU A 190 -4.37 10.58 12.46
CA GLU A 190 -5.57 11.05 11.74
C GLU A 190 -5.64 12.60 11.70
N GLN A 191 -5.25 13.25 12.79
CA GLN A 191 -5.28 14.73 12.89
C GLN A 191 -4.14 15.39 12.13
N GLN A 192 -3.00 14.69 12.01
CA GLN A 192 -1.78 15.24 11.40
C GLN A 192 -1.76 15.08 9.88
N ALA A 193 -2.22 13.96 9.34
CA ALA A 193 -2.10 13.66 7.92
C ALA A 193 -3.04 14.51 7.05
N ASP A 194 -2.60 14.87 5.83
CA ASP A 194 -3.44 15.58 4.85
C ASP A 194 -4.66 14.74 4.43
N ILE A 195 -4.46 13.40 4.36
CA ILE A 195 -5.53 12.44 4.09
C ILE A 195 -5.48 11.37 5.17
N ALA A 196 -6.54 11.26 5.95
CA ALA A 196 -6.66 10.23 6.98
C ALA A 196 -7.59 9.10 6.55
N ILE A 197 -7.17 7.85 6.78
CA ILE A 197 -7.93 6.64 6.50
C ILE A 197 -7.97 5.80 7.77
N THR A 198 -9.12 5.76 8.42
CA THR A 198 -9.26 5.15 9.75
C THR A 198 -10.38 4.09 9.76
N PRO A 199 -10.14 2.89 9.19
CA PRO A 199 -11.08 1.77 9.29
C PRO A 199 -11.13 1.26 10.72
N GLU A 200 -12.24 1.52 11.41
CA GLU A 200 -12.46 1.07 12.78
C GLU A 200 -12.88 -0.40 12.79
N VAL A 201 -11.95 -1.29 13.10
CA VAL A 201 -12.16 -2.74 13.11
C VAL A 201 -12.56 -3.29 14.49
N GLY A 202 -12.57 -2.43 15.52
CA GLY A 202 -12.85 -2.83 16.90
C GLY A 202 -11.73 -3.68 17.53
N PRO A 203 -11.98 -4.23 18.73
CA PRO A 203 -10.98 -5.00 19.47
C PRO A 203 -10.63 -6.32 18.77
N GLU A 204 -9.38 -6.73 18.90
CA GLU A 204 -8.88 -7.97 18.34
C GLU A 204 -9.37 -9.22 19.08
N VAL A 205 -9.36 -10.38 18.43
CA VAL A 205 -9.67 -11.66 19.09
C VAL A 205 -8.67 -11.97 20.20
N LEU A 206 -7.39 -11.68 19.97
CA LEU A 206 -6.35 -11.68 21.01
C LEU A 206 -6.04 -10.21 21.31
N SER A 207 -6.49 -9.73 22.48
CA SER A 207 -6.39 -8.32 22.86
C SER A 207 -4.97 -7.78 22.70
N GLY A 208 -4.85 -6.59 22.10
CA GLY A 208 -3.57 -5.92 21.79
C GLY A 208 -2.81 -6.50 20.59
N SER A 209 -3.24 -7.63 20.00
CA SER A 209 -2.54 -8.25 18.85
C SER A 209 -2.99 -7.66 17.51
N THR A 210 -2.64 -6.41 17.25
CA THR A 210 -3.07 -5.62 16.08
C THR A 210 -2.57 -6.14 14.71
N ARG A 211 -1.80 -7.23 14.70
CA ARG A 211 -1.42 -7.92 13.46
C ARG A 211 -2.59 -8.66 12.80
N LEU A 212 -3.74 -8.82 13.47
CA LEU A 212 -4.91 -9.59 13.03
C LEU A 212 -5.86 -8.72 12.18
N LYS A 213 -7.03 -8.32 12.70
CA LYS A 213 -8.01 -7.50 11.96
C LYS A 213 -7.44 -6.17 11.47
N SER A 214 -6.73 -5.48 12.34
CA SER A 214 -6.11 -4.18 12.01
C SER A 214 -5.08 -4.34 10.89
N GLY A 215 -4.23 -5.35 10.95
CA GLY A 215 -3.29 -5.67 9.86
C GLY A 215 -4.01 -6.01 8.56
N THR A 216 -5.11 -6.78 8.62
CA THR A 216 -5.95 -7.09 7.46
C THR A 216 -6.54 -5.83 6.84
N ALA A 217 -7.07 -4.91 7.65
CA ALA A 217 -7.60 -3.63 7.17
C ALA A 217 -6.52 -2.78 6.48
N GLN A 218 -5.34 -2.64 7.11
CA GLN A 218 -4.21 -1.92 6.51
C GLN A 218 -3.80 -2.53 5.16
N LYS A 219 -3.67 -3.86 5.08
CA LYS A 219 -3.35 -4.56 3.84
C LYS A 219 -4.38 -4.29 2.75
N MET A 220 -5.68 -4.31 3.07
CA MET A 220 -6.74 -4.00 2.10
C MET A 220 -6.62 -2.57 1.58
N VAL A 221 -6.40 -1.59 2.45
CA VAL A 221 -6.25 -0.18 2.08
C VAL A 221 -5.00 0.04 1.22
N LEU A 222 -3.86 -0.53 1.61
CA LEU A 222 -2.62 -0.43 0.82
C LEU A 222 -2.80 -0.97 -0.59
N ASN A 223 -3.36 -2.17 -0.73
CA ASN A 223 -3.60 -2.77 -2.05
C ASN A 223 -4.60 -1.95 -2.89
N MET A 224 -5.60 -1.30 -2.27
CA MET A 224 -6.51 -0.41 -2.99
C MET A 224 -5.78 0.83 -3.51
N ILE A 225 -4.93 1.45 -2.70
CA ILE A 225 -4.18 2.65 -3.07
C ILE A 225 -3.18 2.33 -4.18
N SER A 226 -2.33 1.33 -3.98
CA SER A 226 -1.28 0.97 -4.93
C SER A 226 -1.84 0.50 -6.27
N THR A 227 -2.79 -0.45 -6.23
CA THR A 227 -3.45 -0.94 -7.44
C THR A 227 -4.24 0.16 -8.14
N GLY A 228 -5.00 0.97 -7.39
CA GLY A 228 -5.79 2.06 -7.93
C GLY A 228 -4.94 3.11 -8.63
N ALA A 229 -3.82 3.53 -8.03
CA ALA A 229 -2.87 4.46 -8.63
C ALA A 229 -2.26 3.90 -9.92
N MET A 230 -1.81 2.63 -9.91
CA MET A 230 -1.21 1.98 -11.08
C MET A 230 -2.23 1.77 -12.21
N VAL A 231 -3.48 1.45 -11.90
CA VAL A 231 -4.59 1.38 -12.88
C VAL A 231 -4.81 2.73 -13.54
N ARG A 232 -4.82 3.81 -12.77
CA ARG A 232 -4.98 5.18 -13.28
C ARG A 232 -3.77 5.69 -14.08
N LEU A 233 -2.59 5.13 -13.86
CA LEU A 233 -1.39 5.32 -14.69
C LEU A 233 -1.40 4.49 -15.99
N GLY A 234 -2.52 3.85 -16.33
CA GLY A 234 -2.65 3.08 -17.55
C GLY A 234 -1.94 1.73 -17.54
N LYS A 235 -1.58 1.20 -16.35
CA LYS A 235 -0.86 -0.08 -16.21
C LYS A 235 -1.75 -1.32 -16.39
N CYS A 236 -3.03 -1.14 -16.69
CA CYS A 236 -3.93 -2.23 -17.05
C CYS A 236 -4.80 -1.86 -18.26
N TYR A 237 -5.37 -2.88 -18.89
CA TYR A 237 -6.40 -2.74 -19.91
C TYR A 237 -7.55 -3.68 -19.59
N GLN A 238 -8.77 -3.14 -19.44
CA GLN A 238 -9.87 -3.85 -18.80
C GLN A 238 -9.43 -4.32 -17.40
N ASN A 239 -9.48 -5.60 -17.09
CA ASN A 239 -8.95 -6.18 -15.85
C ASN A 239 -7.68 -7.02 -16.08
N ARG A 240 -6.92 -6.73 -17.14
CA ARG A 240 -5.72 -7.47 -17.54
C ARG A 240 -4.45 -6.66 -17.27
N MET A 241 -3.44 -7.35 -16.75
CA MET A 241 -2.09 -6.82 -16.63
C MET A 241 -1.46 -6.80 -18.05
N VAL A 242 -1.33 -5.60 -18.64
CA VAL A 242 -0.76 -5.42 -20.00
C VAL A 242 0.67 -4.92 -20.00
N ASP A 243 1.20 -4.52 -18.85
CA ASP A 243 2.60 -4.18 -18.62
C ASP A 243 3.30 -5.36 -17.93
N LEU A 244 3.60 -6.43 -18.68
CA LEU A 244 4.26 -7.61 -18.15
C LEU A 244 5.78 -7.50 -18.37
N ASN A 245 6.55 -7.77 -17.32
CA ASN A 245 8.00 -7.96 -17.45
C ASN A 245 8.27 -9.41 -17.88
N ILE A 246 8.52 -9.60 -19.17
CA ILE A 246 8.62 -10.93 -19.80
C ILE A 246 10.04 -11.46 -19.65
N THR A 247 10.31 -12.14 -18.52
CA THR A 247 11.63 -12.67 -18.18
C THR A 247 11.80 -14.17 -18.44
N ASN A 248 10.72 -14.89 -18.76
CA ASN A 248 10.76 -16.34 -18.96
C ASN A 248 9.71 -16.83 -19.97
N GLU A 249 9.81 -18.10 -20.38
CA GLU A 249 8.91 -18.69 -21.39
C GLU A 249 7.43 -18.74 -20.93
N LYS A 250 7.17 -18.96 -19.65
CA LYS A 250 5.80 -18.93 -19.12
C LYS A 250 5.16 -17.56 -19.32
N LEU A 251 5.92 -16.48 -19.09
CA LEU A 251 5.44 -15.11 -19.28
C LEU A 251 5.30 -14.78 -20.77
N ARG A 252 6.16 -15.33 -21.67
CA ARG A 252 5.96 -15.25 -23.12
C ARG A 252 4.68 -15.91 -23.56
N ALA A 253 4.41 -17.12 -23.08
CA ALA A 253 3.16 -17.83 -23.38
C ALA A 253 1.93 -17.06 -22.87
N ARG A 254 2.02 -16.46 -21.67
CA ARG A 254 0.95 -15.61 -21.11
C ARG A 254 0.72 -14.37 -21.98
N ALA A 255 1.79 -13.69 -22.43
CA ALA A 255 1.69 -12.52 -23.30
C ALA A 255 1.01 -12.87 -24.63
N LEU A 256 1.38 -13.99 -25.25
CA LEU A 256 0.75 -14.47 -26.48
C LEU A 256 -0.74 -14.73 -26.30
N ASN A 257 -1.13 -15.43 -25.25
CA ASN A 257 -2.54 -15.68 -24.95
C ASN A 257 -3.30 -14.37 -24.70
N LEU A 258 -2.69 -13.42 -23.98
CA LEU A 258 -3.28 -12.12 -23.69
C LEU A 258 -3.52 -11.27 -24.93
N VAL A 259 -2.54 -11.19 -25.84
CA VAL A 259 -2.70 -10.49 -27.13
C VAL A 259 -3.83 -11.11 -27.93
N ARG A 260 -3.88 -12.45 -28.05
CA ARG A 260 -4.95 -13.16 -28.77
C ARG A 260 -6.33 -12.89 -28.16
N GLU A 261 -6.45 -12.99 -26.85
CA GLU A 261 -7.72 -12.74 -26.13
C GLU A 261 -8.25 -11.32 -26.35
N LEU A 262 -7.34 -10.32 -26.35
CA LEU A 262 -7.72 -8.91 -26.41
C LEU A 262 -7.87 -8.39 -27.86
N THR A 263 -7.31 -9.09 -28.86
CA THR A 263 -7.33 -8.63 -30.27
C THR A 263 -8.09 -9.52 -31.20
N GLU A 264 -8.44 -10.75 -30.78
CA GLU A 264 -9.04 -11.81 -31.61
C GLU A 264 -8.11 -12.27 -32.76
N ALA A 265 -6.82 -11.88 -32.72
CA ALA A 265 -5.83 -12.31 -33.68
C ALA A 265 -5.55 -13.81 -33.58
N ASP A 266 -5.22 -14.45 -34.67
CA ASP A 266 -4.73 -15.82 -34.66
C ASP A 266 -3.36 -15.91 -33.95
N LYS A 267 -2.89 -17.16 -33.73
CA LYS A 267 -1.66 -17.38 -32.96
C LYS A 267 -0.43 -16.82 -33.67
N GLU A 268 -0.38 -16.91 -35.00
CA GLU A 268 0.76 -16.51 -35.79
C GLU A 268 0.85 -14.97 -35.87
N ALA A 269 -0.27 -14.30 -36.13
CA ALA A 269 -0.36 -12.85 -36.16
C ALA A 269 -0.04 -12.24 -34.78
N ALA A 270 -0.57 -12.80 -33.69
CA ALA A 270 -0.26 -12.33 -32.34
C ALA A 270 1.22 -12.52 -31.96
N LEU A 271 1.82 -13.65 -32.36
CA LEU A 271 3.24 -13.91 -32.13
C LEU A 271 4.13 -12.95 -32.96
N HIS A 272 3.78 -12.72 -34.23
CA HIS A 272 4.47 -11.77 -35.08
C HIS A 272 4.45 -10.37 -34.47
N ALA A 273 3.29 -9.87 -34.07
CA ALA A 273 3.15 -8.58 -33.41
C ALA A 273 3.94 -8.46 -32.10
N LEU A 274 4.00 -9.52 -31.30
CA LEU A 274 4.82 -9.54 -30.09
C LEU A 274 6.32 -9.48 -30.36
N VAL A 275 6.79 -10.18 -31.39
CA VAL A 275 8.20 -10.15 -31.82
C VAL A 275 8.55 -8.77 -32.35
N GLU A 276 7.72 -8.20 -33.22
CA GLU A 276 7.88 -6.86 -33.77
C GLU A 276 7.87 -5.78 -32.68
N ALA A 277 6.98 -5.94 -31.67
CA ALA A 277 6.89 -5.07 -30.51
C ALA A 277 8.00 -5.29 -29.47
N ASN A 278 9.01 -6.10 -29.75
CA ASN A 278 10.03 -6.49 -28.77
C ASN A 278 9.40 -6.96 -27.41
N TRP A 279 8.36 -7.77 -27.51
CA TRP A 279 7.58 -8.32 -26.38
C TRP A 279 6.83 -7.28 -25.54
N ASN A 280 6.66 -6.05 -26.02
CA ASN A 280 5.78 -5.08 -25.40
C ASN A 280 4.32 -5.42 -25.76
N VAL A 281 3.57 -5.89 -24.76
CA VAL A 281 2.19 -6.38 -24.97
C VAL A 281 1.25 -5.27 -25.45
N LYS A 282 1.36 -4.05 -24.89
CA LYS A 282 0.53 -2.91 -25.32
C LYS A 282 0.78 -2.58 -26.80
N VAL A 283 2.05 -2.50 -27.22
CA VAL A 283 2.42 -2.24 -28.60
C VAL A 283 1.89 -3.33 -29.52
N ALA A 284 2.06 -4.61 -29.14
CA ALA A 284 1.56 -5.74 -29.92
C ALA A 284 0.01 -5.70 -30.07
N ILE A 285 -0.71 -5.29 -29.03
CA ILE A 285 -2.18 -5.13 -29.10
C ILE A 285 -2.55 -4.02 -30.09
N VAL A 286 -1.83 -2.89 -30.08
CA VAL A 286 -2.08 -1.78 -31.03
C VAL A 286 -1.79 -2.25 -32.45
N ILE A 287 -0.65 -2.90 -32.72
CA ILE A 287 -0.31 -3.47 -34.04
C ILE A 287 -1.46 -4.35 -34.55
N CYS A 288 -1.90 -5.33 -33.77
CA CYS A 288 -2.97 -6.25 -34.15
C CYS A 288 -4.30 -5.55 -34.44
N LYS A 289 -4.62 -4.46 -33.71
CA LYS A 289 -5.93 -3.80 -33.83
C LYS A 289 -5.98 -2.71 -34.90
N THR A 290 -4.83 -2.13 -35.25
CA THR A 290 -4.76 -0.94 -36.12
C THR A 290 -3.99 -1.18 -37.42
N GLY A 291 -3.13 -2.20 -37.47
CA GLY A 291 -2.22 -2.44 -38.57
C GLY A 291 -1.03 -1.47 -38.62
N LEU A 292 -0.83 -0.64 -37.61
CA LEU A 292 0.34 0.23 -37.49
C LEU A 292 1.62 -0.60 -37.29
N ASP A 293 2.77 -0.09 -37.70
CA ASP A 293 4.06 -0.65 -37.33
C ASP A 293 4.39 -0.42 -35.86
N ALA A 294 5.44 -1.08 -35.37
CA ALA A 294 5.78 -1.03 -33.95
C ALA A 294 6.16 0.39 -33.46
N ALA A 295 6.81 1.20 -34.32
CA ALA A 295 7.21 2.56 -33.95
C ALA A 295 5.99 3.46 -33.82
N ALA A 296 5.10 3.48 -34.79
CA ALA A 296 3.86 4.25 -34.76
C ALA A 296 2.93 3.80 -33.62
N ALA A 297 2.84 2.49 -33.37
CA ALA A 297 2.07 1.95 -32.26
C ALA A 297 2.64 2.37 -30.89
N PHE A 298 3.97 2.39 -30.75
CA PHE A 298 4.63 2.87 -29.54
C PHE A 298 4.38 4.37 -29.32
N ASP A 299 4.56 5.19 -30.35
CA ASP A 299 4.34 6.65 -30.28
C ASP A 299 2.89 6.97 -29.92
N LEU A 300 1.93 6.22 -30.47
CA LEU A 300 0.51 6.37 -30.15
C LEU A 300 0.22 6.06 -28.68
N ILE A 301 0.86 5.05 -28.09
CA ILE A 301 0.72 4.74 -26.68
C ILE A 301 1.35 5.84 -25.82
N GLN A 302 2.51 6.37 -26.22
CA GLN A 302 3.19 7.44 -25.50
C GLN A 302 2.36 8.74 -25.52
N SER A 303 1.80 9.12 -26.69
CA SER A 303 0.93 10.30 -26.81
C SER A 303 -0.34 10.19 -25.94
N ALA A 304 -0.84 8.96 -25.77
CA ALA A 304 -1.97 8.64 -24.88
C ALA A 304 -1.56 8.48 -23.39
N GLY A 305 -0.37 8.93 -22.99
CA GLY A 305 0.10 8.81 -21.60
C GLY A 305 0.25 7.38 -21.10
N GLY A 306 0.49 6.41 -21.97
CA GLY A 306 0.59 4.98 -21.62
C GLY A 306 -0.76 4.25 -21.53
N HIS A 307 -1.88 4.92 -21.77
CA HIS A 307 -3.23 4.36 -21.68
C HIS A 307 -3.65 3.66 -22.97
N LEU A 308 -3.61 2.32 -22.97
CA LEU A 308 -3.94 1.51 -24.15
C LEU A 308 -5.35 1.81 -24.68
N ARG A 309 -6.35 2.03 -23.82
CA ARG A 309 -7.72 2.34 -24.25
C ARG A 309 -7.78 3.67 -25.02
N GLN A 310 -7.10 4.68 -24.52
CA GLN A 310 -7.05 5.99 -25.17
C GLN A 310 -6.33 5.88 -26.51
N ALA A 311 -5.16 5.26 -26.57
CA ALA A 311 -4.43 5.00 -27.81
C ALA A 311 -5.29 4.30 -28.88
N LEU A 312 -6.03 3.25 -28.49
CA LEU A 312 -6.92 2.54 -29.41
C LEU A 312 -8.12 3.36 -29.87
N ASN A 313 -8.57 4.34 -29.10
CA ASN A 313 -9.65 5.25 -29.49
C ASN A 313 -9.17 6.35 -30.46
N GLU A 314 -7.95 6.84 -30.27
CA GLU A 314 -7.31 7.83 -31.13
C GLU A 314 -6.90 7.27 -32.50
N ALA A 315 -6.71 5.94 -32.60
CA ALA A 315 -6.40 5.24 -33.84
C ALA A 315 -7.61 4.98 -34.77
N LYS A 316 -8.83 5.27 -34.33
CA LYS A 316 -10.06 5.12 -35.11
C LYS A 316 -10.37 6.35 -35.93
#